data_51bf0ac7892f706ad3a3457d5b4bf721
#
_entry.id   51bf0ac7892f706ad3a3457d5b4bf721
#
_cell.length_a   1.000
_cell.length_b   1.000
_cell.length_c   1.000
_cell.angle_alpha   90.00
_cell.angle_beta   90.00
_cell.angle_gamma   90.00
#
_symmetry.space_group_name_H-M   'P 1'
#
loop_
_entity.id
_entity.type
_entity.pdbx_description
1 polymer ?
#
loop_
_entity_poly.entity_id
_entity_poly.type
_entity_poly.pdbx_seq_one_letter_code
_entity_poly.pdbx_strand_id
1 'polypeptide(L)'
;MKAIFCNKLGGTENLAYVETVSPRPGPNDVLIKVRAAGLNFADTLQIAGKYQSKLEPPFIPGMEVAGEILEIGQGVNRPLNVGQRVMAFMRGGGAFAEEVLVDSEWLVPVPDEMDDVIAAGFPTVYGTSNFALKDRGNLQAGETLLVLGAA
;
A
#
# COMPACT_ATOMS: atom_id res chain seq x y z
N MET A 1 -12.07 -14.05 3.36
CA MET A 1 -11.02 -13.62 2.42
C MET A 1 -9.74 -14.41 2.65
N LYS A 2 -8.86 -14.44 1.66
CA LYS A 2 -7.52 -15.04 1.78
C LYS A 2 -6.47 -13.95 1.98
N ALA A 3 -5.43 -14.26 2.76
CA ALA A 3 -4.33 -13.33 3.03
C ALA A 3 -3.01 -14.08 3.30
N ILE A 4 -1.89 -13.38 3.13
CA ILE A 4 -0.56 -13.86 3.51
C ILE A 4 -0.23 -13.30 4.88
N PHE A 5 -0.07 -14.17 5.88
CA PHE A 5 0.33 -13.78 7.23
C PHE A 5 1.82 -14.04 7.45
N CYS A 6 2.49 -13.09 8.07
CA CYS A 6 3.80 -13.27 8.70
C CYS A 6 3.55 -13.66 10.16
N ASN A 7 3.70 -14.95 10.48
CA ASN A 7 3.44 -15.49 11.82
C ASN A 7 4.63 -15.32 12.78
N LYS A 8 5.81 -15.12 12.23
CA LYS A 8 7.06 -14.92 12.97
C LYS A 8 8.04 -14.15 12.11
N LEU A 9 8.80 -13.24 12.70
CA LEU A 9 9.87 -12.54 12.00
C LEU A 9 10.98 -13.51 11.57
N GLY A 10 11.58 -13.27 10.41
CA GLY A 10 12.64 -14.11 9.84
C GLY A 10 12.58 -14.17 8.32
N GLY A 11 12.65 -15.37 7.77
CA GLY A 11 12.56 -15.58 6.32
C GLY A 11 11.13 -15.83 5.83
N THR A 12 11.00 -16.00 4.53
CA THR A 12 9.71 -16.26 3.86
C THR A 12 9.06 -17.59 4.25
N GLU A 13 9.80 -18.50 4.85
CA GLU A 13 9.29 -19.76 5.42
C GLU A 13 8.29 -19.53 6.57
N ASN A 14 8.27 -18.34 7.15
CA ASN A 14 7.33 -17.95 8.21
C ASN A 14 6.04 -17.33 7.67
N LEU A 15 5.90 -17.21 6.35
CA LEU A 15 4.69 -16.75 5.70
C LEU A 15 3.69 -17.90 5.54
N ALA A 16 2.41 -17.61 5.77
CA ALA A 16 1.33 -18.57 5.57
C ALA A 16 0.20 -17.92 4.76
N TYR A 17 -0.23 -18.63 3.70
CA TYR A 17 -1.42 -18.24 2.94
C TYR A 17 -2.63 -18.91 3.58
N VAL A 18 -3.49 -18.11 4.18
CA VAL A 18 -4.60 -18.60 5.02
C VAL A 18 -5.92 -17.90 4.69
N GLU A 19 -7.01 -18.56 5.05
CA GLU A 19 -8.33 -17.94 5.08
C GLU A 19 -8.54 -17.20 6.40
N THR A 20 -9.09 -16.00 6.33
CA THR A 20 -9.42 -15.16 7.47
C THR A 20 -10.73 -14.41 7.22
N VAL A 21 -11.27 -13.80 8.26
CA VAL A 21 -12.47 -12.97 8.14
C VAL A 21 -12.16 -11.66 7.39
N SER A 22 -13.12 -11.21 6.61
CA SER A 22 -13.06 -9.87 6.01
C SER A 22 -13.09 -8.81 7.11
N PRO A 23 -12.20 -7.81 7.09
CA PRO A 23 -12.22 -6.75 8.07
C PRO A 23 -13.42 -5.83 7.84
N ARG A 24 -13.87 -5.15 8.88
CA ARG A 24 -14.96 -4.17 8.81
C ARG A 24 -14.43 -2.77 8.95
N PRO A 25 -14.86 -1.82 8.10
CA PRO A 25 -14.37 -0.46 8.20
C PRO A 25 -14.83 0.23 9.48
N GLY A 26 -13.89 0.87 10.16
CA GLY A 26 -14.16 1.87 11.17
C GLY A 26 -14.69 3.17 10.54
N PRO A 27 -14.97 4.20 11.36
CA PRO A 27 -15.57 5.44 10.86
C PRO A 27 -14.80 6.12 9.72
N ASN A 28 -13.48 6.10 9.75
CA ASN A 28 -12.62 6.79 8.77
C ASN A 28 -11.99 5.85 7.74
N ASP A 29 -12.25 4.55 7.85
CA ASP A 29 -11.68 3.54 6.99
C ASP A 29 -12.52 3.31 5.72
N VAL A 30 -11.85 2.83 4.70
CA VAL A 30 -12.47 2.35 3.47
C VAL A 30 -12.02 0.90 3.24
N LEU A 31 -12.97 0.01 3.02
CA LEU A 31 -12.69 -1.37 2.64
C LEU A 31 -12.47 -1.44 1.13
N ILE A 32 -11.35 -2.03 0.73
CA ILE A 32 -10.94 -2.17 -0.66
C ILE A 32 -10.85 -3.64 -1.02
N LYS A 33 -11.44 -4.02 -2.14
CA LYS A 33 -11.16 -5.28 -2.83
C LYS A 33 -9.87 -5.13 -3.60
N VAL A 34 -8.84 -5.86 -3.19
CA VAL A 34 -7.51 -5.79 -3.82
C VAL A 34 -7.55 -6.40 -5.22
N ARG A 35 -7.07 -5.65 -6.20
CA ARG A 35 -6.88 -6.07 -7.60
C ARG A 35 -5.42 -6.38 -7.88
N ALA A 36 -4.52 -5.59 -7.31
CA ALA A 36 -3.09 -5.79 -7.36
C ALA A 36 -2.42 -5.20 -6.11
N ALA A 37 -1.30 -5.77 -5.71
CA ALA A 37 -0.44 -5.26 -4.65
C ALA A 37 1.00 -5.19 -5.15
N GLY A 38 1.69 -4.08 -4.88
CA GLY A 38 3.10 -3.94 -5.21
C GLY A 38 3.98 -4.70 -4.21
N LEU A 39 5.06 -5.29 -4.70
CA LEU A 39 6.07 -5.95 -3.89
C LEU A 39 7.34 -5.10 -3.84
N ASN A 40 7.72 -4.72 -2.64
CA ASN A 40 8.87 -3.85 -2.39
C ASN A 40 9.98 -4.56 -1.60
N PHE A 41 11.23 -4.13 -1.78
CA PHE A 41 12.33 -4.59 -0.93
C PHE A 41 12.05 -4.34 0.57
N ALA A 42 11.35 -3.26 0.88
CA ALA A 42 10.92 -2.94 2.23
C ALA A 42 10.04 -4.02 2.87
N ASP A 43 9.20 -4.71 2.10
CA ASP A 43 8.36 -5.81 2.60
C ASP A 43 9.23 -6.97 3.10
N THR A 44 10.31 -7.28 2.39
CA THR A 44 11.27 -8.31 2.82
C THR A 44 11.97 -7.94 4.12
N LEU A 45 12.27 -6.65 4.31
CA LEU A 45 12.85 -6.14 5.55
C LEU A 45 11.84 -6.15 6.71
N GLN A 46 10.56 -5.86 6.45
CA GLN A 46 9.50 -5.98 7.45
C GLN A 46 9.36 -7.42 7.94
N ILE A 47 9.26 -8.38 7.02
CA ILE A 47 9.17 -9.81 7.33
C ILE A 47 10.38 -10.25 8.14
N ALA A 48 11.58 -9.79 7.79
CA ALA A 48 12.82 -10.09 8.51
C ALA A 48 12.96 -9.36 9.87
N GLY A 49 12.05 -8.43 10.21
CA GLY A 49 12.15 -7.60 11.42
C GLY A 49 13.29 -6.56 11.37
N LYS A 50 13.77 -6.23 10.17
CA LYS A 50 14.91 -5.32 9.92
C LYS A 50 14.49 -3.95 9.39
N TYR A 51 13.19 -3.74 9.15
CA TYR A 51 12.69 -2.46 8.71
C TYR A 51 12.59 -1.46 9.87
N GLN A 52 12.65 -0.16 9.56
CA GLN A 52 12.64 0.90 10.58
C GLN A 52 11.34 0.94 11.40
N SER A 53 10.18 0.69 10.77
CA SER A 53 8.92 0.47 11.49
C SER A 53 8.74 -1.02 11.73
N LYS A 54 8.71 -1.42 13.00
CA LYS A 54 8.55 -2.82 13.38
C LYS A 54 7.07 -3.16 13.50
N LEU A 55 6.68 -4.27 12.90
CA LEU A 55 5.37 -4.86 13.06
C LEU A 55 5.51 -6.09 13.97
N GLU A 56 4.55 -6.27 14.85
CA GLU A 56 4.49 -7.44 15.73
C GLU A 56 3.70 -8.57 15.07
N PRO A 57 4.27 -9.77 14.90
CA PRO A 57 3.53 -10.91 14.38
C PRO A 57 2.37 -11.33 15.29
N PRO A 58 1.25 -11.87 14.74
CA PRO A 58 1.04 -12.06 13.29
C PRO A 58 0.57 -10.76 12.61
N PHE A 59 1.08 -10.48 11.41
CA PHE A 59 0.63 -9.36 10.57
C PHE A 59 0.56 -9.77 9.09
N ILE A 60 -0.17 -9.01 8.29
CA ILE A 60 -0.22 -9.14 6.83
C ILE A 60 0.79 -8.15 6.24
N PRO A 61 1.81 -8.58 5.48
CA PRO A 61 2.75 -7.69 4.81
C PRO A 61 2.12 -6.96 3.60
N GLY A 62 2.93 -6.15 2.92
CA GLY A 62 2.58 -5.41 1.72
C GLY A 62 2.29 -3.95 2.00
N MET A 63 3.04 -3.06 1.32
CA MET A 63 3.05 -1.62 1.60
C MET A 63 2.27 -0.79 0.59
N GLU A 64 1.78 -1.37 -0.50
CA GLU A 64 1.01 -0.64 -1.50
C GLU A 64 0.01 -1.53 -2.22
N VAL A 65 -1.09 -0.91 -2.65
CA VAL A 65 -2.24 -1.63 -3.18
C VAL A 65 -2.98 -0.76 -4.20
N ALA A 66 -3.62 -1.42 -5.17
CA ALA A 66 -4.69 -0.86 -5.97
C ALA A 66 -5.90 -1.80 -5.98
N GLY A 67 -7.08 -1.22 -6.05
CA GLY A 67 -8.31 -2.00 -6.04
C GLY A 67 -9.57 -1.15 -6.12
N GLU A 68 -10.70 -1.76 -5.80
CA GLU A 68 -12.01 -1.15 -5.83
C GLU A 68 -12.58 -0.98 -4.43
N ILE A 69 -13.22 0.14 -4.16
CA ILE A 69 -13.93 0.41 -2.91
C ILE A 69 -15.14 -0.52 -2.79
N LEU A 70 -15.18 -1.30 -1.71
CA LEU A 70 -16.32 -2.15 -1.35
C LEU A 70 -17.26 -1.47 -0.35
N GLU A 71 -16.70 -0.79 0.65
CA GLU A 71 -17.46 -0.17 1.74
C GLU A 71 -16.72 1.08 2.24
N ILE A 72 -17.47 2.10 2.63
CA ILE A 72 -16.96 3.38 3.11
C ILE A 72 -17.47 3.61 4.53
N GLY A 73 -16.56 3.90 5.45
CA GLY A 73 -16.90 4.23 6.84
C GLY A 73 -17.73 5.51 6.95
N GLN A 74 -18.62 5.54 7.94
CA GLN A 74 -19.61 6.61 8.09
C GLN A 74 -19.02 8.01 8.40
N GLY A 75 -17.78 8.07 8.87
CA GLY A 75 -17.07 9.31 9.18
C GLY A 75 -16.21 9.85 8.02
N VAL A 76 -16.14 9.12 6.90
CA VAL A 76 -15.36 9.56 5.74
C VAL A 76 -16.03 10.76 5.09
N ASN A 77 -15.34 11.90 5.11
CA ASN A 77 -15.81 13.16 4.52
C ASN A 77 -15.03 13.52 3.25
N ARG A 78 -14.96 12.56 2.31
CA ARG A 78 -14.30 12.70 1.00
C ARG A 78 -15.24 12.21 -0.10
N PRO A 79 -15.17 12.76 -1.30
CA PRO A 79 -16.02 12.35 -2.44
C PRO A 79 -15.56 11.00 -3.01
N LEU A 80 -15.76 9.94 -2.23
CA LEU A 80 -15.47 8.55 -2.62
C LEU A 80 -16.76 7.80 -2.90
N ASN A 81 -16.72 6.83 -3.81
CA ASN A 81 -17.86 6.01 -4.19
C ASN A 81 -17.51 4.52 -4.15
N VAL A 82 -18.47 3.69 -3.74
CA VAL A 82 -18.36 2.24 -3.89
C VAL A 82 -18.18 1.89 -5.37
N GLY A 83 -17.27 0.95 -5.66
CA GLY A 83 -16.87 0.59 -7.02
C GLY A 83 -15.80 1.52 -7.63
N GLN A 84 -15.45 2.62 -6.97
CA GLN A 84 -14.38 3.50 -7.45
C GLN A 84 -13.02 2.80 -7.34
N ARG A 85 -12.19 2.93 -8.39
CA ARG A 85 -10.81 2.43 -8.39
C ARG A 85 -9.91 3.40 -7.63
N VAL A 86 -9.11 2.84 -6.72
CA VAL A 86 -8.22 3.60 -5.85
C VAL A 86 -6.88 2.88 -5.67
N MET A 87 -5.85 3.63 -5.36
CA MET A 87 -4.56 3.12 -4.92
C MET A 87 -4.18 3.75 -3.58
N ALA A 88 -3.33 3.07 -2.81
CA ALA A 88 -2.90 3.56 -1.50
C ALA A 88 -1.51 3.06 -1.12
N PHE A 89 -0.81 3.87 -0.31
CA PHE A 89 0.35 3.45 0.45
C PHE A 89 -0.08 2.97 1.84
N MET A 90 0.40 1.79 2.26
CA MET A 90 0.03 1.09 3.47
C MET A 90 1.14 1.17 4.53
N ARG A 91 1.08 2.12 5.46
CA ARG A 91 2.15 2.30 6.48
C ARG A 91 2.33 1.11 7.41
N GLY A 92 1.27 0.38 7.69
CA GLY A 92 1.23 -0.75 8.62
C GLY A 92 1.26 -2.14 7.96
N GLY A 93 1.50 -2.23 6.65
CA GLY A 93 1.29 -3.45 5.90
C GLY A 93 -0.19 -3.68 5.59
N GLY A 94 -0.54 -4.90 5.14
CA GLY A 94 -1.93 -5.29 4.88
C GLY A 94 -2.26 -5.57 3.42
N ALA A 95 -1.43 -5.14 2.46
CA ALA A 95 -1.76 -5.23 1.04
C ALA A 95 -1.78 -6.66 0.47
N PHE A 96 -1.13 -7.64 1.12
CA PHE A 96 -1.11 -9.03 0.64
C PHE A 96 -2.32 -9.83 1.13
N ALA A 97 -3.51 -9.31 0.84
CA ALA A 97 -4.82 -9.88 1.14
C ALA A 97 -5.81 -9.60 0.01
N GLU A 98 -6.91 -10.35 -0.05
CA GLU A 98 -7.98 -10.10 -1.04
C GLU A 98 -8.76 -8.82 -0.72
N GLU A 99 -8.81 -8.42 0.56
CA GLU A 99 -9.48 -7.20 1.02
C GLU A 99 -8.62 -6.52 2.10
N VAL A 100 -8.62 -5.21 2.12
CA VAL A 100 -7.82 -4.41 3.04
C VAL A 100 -8.55 -3.15 3.49
N LEU A 101 -8.33 -2.74 4.74
CA LEU A 101 -8.77 -1.44 5.24
C LEU A 101 -7.68 -0.39 5.02
N VAL A 102 -8.10 0.75 4.52
CA VAL A 102 -7.25 1.92 4.33
C VAL A 102 -7.94 3.13 4.93
N ASP A 103 -7.22 3.91 5.72
CA ASP A 103 -7.71 5.23 6.13
C ASP A 103 -7.95 6.08 4.88
N SER A 104 -9.12 6.68 4.78
CA SER A 104 -9.57 7.45 3.61
C SER A 104 -8.59 8.53 3.16
N GLU A 105 -7.80 9.10 4.08
CA GLU A 105 -6.81 10.14 3.78
C GLU A 105 -5.64 9.65 2.90
N TRP A 106 -5.38 8.35 2.88
CA TRP A 106 -4.30 7.74 2.08
C TRP A 106 -4.75 7.26 0.71
N LEU A 107 -6.04 7.37 0.41
CA LEU A 107 -6.59 6.93 -0.87
C LEU A 107 -6.35 7.96 -1.97
N VAL A 108 -5.88 7.46 -3.10
CA VAL A 108 -5.72 8.23 -4.34
C VAL A 108 -6.57 7.58 -5.43
N PRO A 109 -7.46 8.31 -6.11
CA PRO A 109 -8.19 7.78 -7.26
C PRO A 109 -7.24 7.32 -8.36
N VAL A 110 -7.54 6.17 -8.98
CA VAL A 110 -6.79 5.67 -10.13
C VAL A 110 -7.40 6.27 -11.39
N PRO A 111 -6.59 6.91 -12.27
CA PRO A 111 -7.06 7.37 -13.59
C PRO A 111 -7.62 6.22 -14.43
N ASP A 112 -8.61 6.52 -15.27
CA ASP A 112 -9.31 5.50 -16.07
C ASP A 112 -8.37 4.71 -17.00
N GLU A 113 -7.36 5.38 -17.55
CA GLU A 113 -6.38 4.81 -18.48
C GLU A 113 -5.28 3.99 -17.77
N MET A 114 -5.16 4.09 -16.45
CA MET A 114 -4.14 3.36 -15.68
C MET A 114 -4.69 1.99 -15.27
N ASP A 115 -3.98 0.91 -15.59
CA ASP A 115 -4.34 -0.41 -15.12
C ASP A 115 -4.01 -0.63 -13.62
N ASP A 116 -4.61 -1.66 -13.01
CA ASP A 116 -4.48 -1.91 -11.58
C ASP A 116 -3.07 -2.36 -11.18
N VAL A 117 -2.32 -3.01 -12.07
CA VAL A 117 -0.95 -3.46 -11.80
C VAL A 117 0.00 -2.27 -11.73
N ILE A 118 -0.13 -1.34 -12.69
CA ILE A 118 0.63 -0.08 -12.68
C ILE A 118 0.23 0.76 -11.45
N ALA A 119 -1.07 0.89 -11.19
CA ALA A 119 -1.58 1.65 -10.06
C ALA A 119 -1.07 1.11 -8.72
N ALA A 120 -0.98 -0.22 -8.55
CA ALA A 120 -0.49 -0.84 -7.33
C ALA A 120 0.98 -0.55 -7.03
N GLY A 121 1.84 -0.46 -8.05
CA GLY A 121 3.27 -0.16 -7.88
C GLY A 121 3.60 1.35 -7.90
N PHE A 122 2.61 2.21 -8.10
CA PHE A 122 2.81 3.64 -8.26
C PHE A 122 3.12 4.39 -6.94
N PRO A 123 2.40 4.15 -5.82
CA PRO A 123 2.53 4.96 -4.61
C PRO A 123 3.94 4.99 -4.02
N THR A 124 4.59 3.84 -3.90
CA THR A 124 5.91 3.75 -3.27
C THR A 124 7.00 4.37 -4.15
N VAL A 125 7.08 3.98 -5.41
CA VAL A 125 8.18 4.39 -6.30
C VAL A 125 8.06 5.87 -6.67
N TYR A 126 6.91 6.27 -7.21
CA TYR A 126 6.72 7.64 -7.67
C TYR A 126 6.46 8.63 -6.54
N GLY A 127 5.78 8.21 -5.47
CA GLY A 127 5.60 9.02 -4.27
C GLY A 127 6.93 9.32 -3.60
N THR A 128 7.79 8.31 -3.43
CA THR A 128 9.14 8.49 -2.85
C THR A 128 10.00 9.40 -3.72
N SER A 129 10.03 9.18 -5.03
CA SER A 129 10.80 9.99 -5.96
C SER A 129 10.33 11.45 -5.97
N ASN A 130 9.03 11.67 -6.05
CA ASN A 130 8.44 13.01 -6.01
C ASN A 130 8.78 13.74 -4.71
N PHE A 131 8.62 13.09 -3.57
CA PHE A 131 8.95 13.63 -2.25
C PHE A 131 10.45 13.97 -2.15
N ALA A 132 11.33 13.07 -2.63
CA ALA A 132 12.76 13.30 -2.62
C ALA A 132 13.16 14.51 -3.46
N LEU A 133 12.62 14.64 -4.66
CA LEU A 133 13.00 15.70 -5.60
C LEU A 133 12.37 17.06 -5.23
N LYS A 134 11.09 17.08 -4.91
CA LYS A 134 10.37 18.34 -4.63
C LYS A 134 10.54 18.79 -3.19
N ASP A 135 10.20 17.92 -2.22
CA ASP A 135 10.08 18.35 -0.83
C ASP A 135 11.43 18.34 -0.11
N ARG A 136 12.34 17.44 -0.48
CA ARG A 136 13.67 17.33 0.14
C ARG A 136 14.76 17.96 -0.67
N GLY A 137 14.81 17.70 -1.99
CA GLY A 137 15.81 18.25 -2.89
C GLY A 137 15.52 19.68 -3.35
N ASN A 138 14.24 20.11 -3.24
CA ASN A 138 13.79 21.41 -3.73
C ASN A 138 14.24 21.70 -5.17
N LEU A 139 14.22 20.66 -6.03
CA LEU A 139 14.70 20.71 -7.41
C LEU A 139 13.94 21.80 -8.21
N GLN A 140 14.69 22.69 -8.83
CA GLN A 140 14.16 23.81 -9.60
C GLN A 140 14.31 23.58 -11.10
N ALA A 141 13.49 24.28 -11.88
CA ALA A 141 13.62 24.28 -13.33
C ALA A 141 14.99 24.79 -13.79
N GLY A 142 15.63 24.05 -14.69
CA GLY A 142 16.95 24.38 -15.22
C GLY A 142 18.13 23.75 -14.43
N GLU A 143 17.89 23.13 -13.30
CA GLU A 143 18.92 22.37 -12.58
C GLU A 143 19.21 21.01 -13.23
N THR A 144 20.41 20.50 -12.99
CA THR A 144 20.82 19.18 -13.47
C THR A 144 20.71 18.15 -12.34
N LEU A 145 19.91 17.09 -12.57
CA LEU A 145 19.75 15.97 -11.64
C LEU A 145 20.69 14.83 -12.02
N LEU A 146 21.54 14.41 -11.10
CA LEU A 146 22.30 13.16 -11.20
C LEU A 146 21.62 12.07 -10.39
N VAL A 147 21.23 10.97 -11.05
CA VAL A 147 20.67 9.79 -10.40
C VAL A 147 21.71 8.68 -10.36
N LEU A 148 22.11 8.26 -9.17
CA LEU A 148 23.06 7.17 -8.95
C LEU A 148 22.32 5.84 -8.80
N GLY A 149 22.86 4.76 -9.43
CA GLY A 149 22.27 3.43 -9.32
C GLY A 149 20.91 3.25 -10.01
N ALA A 150 20.65 4.04 -11.03
CA ALA A 150 19.47 3.94 -11.88
C ALA A 150 19.62 2.78 -12.88
N ALA A 151 19.55 1.54 -12.40
CA ALA A 151 19.66 0.33 -13.22
C ALA A 151 18.29 -0.34 -13.38
#